data_97d7db85ffb082415b11e6e9496bfdcf
#
_entry.id   97d7db85ffb082415b11e6e9496bfdcf
#
_cell.length_a   1.000
_cell.length_b   1.000
_cell.length_c   1.000
_cell.angle_alpha   90.00
_cell.angle_beta   90.00
_cell.angle_gamma   90.00
#
_symmetry.space_group_name_H-M   'P 1'
#
loop_
_entity.id
_entity.type
_entity.pdbx_description
1 polymer ?
#
loop_
_entity_poly.entity_id
_entity_poly.type
_entity_poly.pdbx_seq_one_letter_code
_entity_poly.pdbx_strand_id
1 'polypeptide(L)'
;MPTRPSRRTGTRPVLALALALPLAFCACSGRGDGAERDSATRTGALADTAALSATAGFVETSAAFTDAGILAMLDEANQSDSSAAALAIEKATDAEVKAFAAAMMQDHHALRVKGEQLEKELSLTPQLPAADPLAPALDDEIVALRAAGEGPGFDRAYVGKETITHQAIMDFAERARRSTPNPQIRAYIDQMTPVLRRHLARALALKNKLGPAA
;
A
#
# COMPACT_ATOMS: atom_id res chain seq x y z
N MET A 1 -16.11 -13.14 -57.70
CA MET A 1 -16.89 -13.87 -56.68
C MET A 1 -16.04 -14.97 -56.11
N PRO A 2 -15.60 -14.91 -54.88
CA PRO A 2 -15.25 -16.11 -54.14
C PRO A 2 -16.07 -16.23 -52.87
N THR A 3 -16.34 -17.45 -52.52
CA THR A 3 -17.25 -18.03 -51.56
C THR A 3 -16.82 -17.84 -50.09
N ARG A 4 -17.81 -17.59 -49.25
CA ARG A 4 -17.76 -17.44 -47.81
C ARG A 4 -17.66 -18.80 -47.11
N PRO A 5 -16.77 -19.05 -46.12
CA PRO A 5 -16.89 -20.24 -45.30
C PRO A 5 -17.74 -20.00 -44.06
N SER A 6 -18.51 -21.04 -43.72
CA SER A 6 -19.53 -21.13 -42.70
C SER A 6 -18.99 -21.11 -41.26
N ARG A 7 -19.76 -20.47 -40.38
CA ARG A 7 -19.59 -20.50 -38.90
C ARG A 7 -19.92 -21.90 -38.35
N ARG A 8 -19.02 -22.48 -37.60
CA ARG A 8 -19.32 -23.61 -36.68
C ARG A 8 -19.51 -23.07 -35.26
N THR A 9 -20.72 -23.17 -34.78
CA THR A 9 -21.10 -22.98 -33.38
C THR A 9 -20.74 -24.24 -32.59
N GLY A 10 -19.73 -24.13 -31.72
CA GLY A 10 -19.38 -25.18 -30.78
C GLY A 10 -19.96 -24.84 -29.39
N THR A 11 -21.04 -25.50 -29.02
CA THR A 11 -21.64 -25.50 -27.69
C THR A 11 -20.80 -26.34 -26.75
N ARG A 12 -20.26 -25.74 -25.69
CA ARG A 12 -19.57 -26.47 -24.59
C ARG A 12 -20.52 -26.61 -23.42
N PRO A 13 -20.66 -27.81 -22.82
CA PRO A 13 -21.50 -28.01 -21.65
C PRO A 13 -20.83 -27.46 -20.37
N VAL A 14 -21.63 -26.75 -19.57
CA VAL A 14 -21.29 -26.29 -18.22
C VAL A 14 -21.46 -27.45 -17.26
N LEU A 15 -20.37 -27.88 -16.64
CA LEU A 15 -20.39 -28.87 -15.56
C LEU A 15 -20.47 -28.12 -14.22
N ALA A 16 -21.65 -28.13 -13.62
CA ALA A 16 -21.88 -27.62 -12.29
C ALA A 16 -21.47 -28.67 -11.23
N LEU A 17 -20.44 -28.37 -10.46
CA LEU A 17 -20.02 -29.17 -9.32
C LEU A 17 -20.50 -28.48 -8.03
N ALA A 18 -21.57 -29.01 -7.43
CA ALA A 18 -22.08 -28.64 -6.13
C ALA A 18 -21.29 -29.36 -5.04
N LEU A 19 -20.55 -28.61 -4.19
CA LEU A 19 -19.93 -29.17 -2.97
C LEU A 19 -20.74 -28.69 -1.77
N ALA A 20 -21.42 -29.61 -1.10
CA ALA A 20 -22.10 -29.41 0.16
C ALA A 20 -21.11 -29.65 1.32
N LEU A 21 -20.95 -28.69 2.23
CA LEU A 21 -20.26 -28.88 3.50
C LEU A 21 -21.31 -29.07 4.62
N PRO A 22 -21.11 -30.03 5.55
CA PRO A 22 -21.96 -30.15 6.73
C PRO A 22 -21.47 -29.27 7.88
N LEU A 23 -22.40 -28.55 8.51
CA LEU A 23 -22.25 -27.87 9.80
C LEU A 23 -22.19 -28.93 10.94
N ALA A 24 -21.08 -28.86 11.70
CA ALA A 24 -21.02 -29.55 12.99
C ALA A 24 -21.19 -28.54 14.12
N PHE A 25 -22.35 -28.60 14.77
CA PHE A 25 -22.63 -27.95 16.06
C PHE A 25 -22.00 -28.79 17.16
N CYS A 26 -21.14 -28.19 17.99
CA CYS A 26 -20.77 -28.81 19.27
C CYS A 26 -21.14 -27.83 20.40
N ALA A 27 -22.26 -28.15 21.07
CA ALA A 27 -22.66 -27.51 22.29
C ALA A 27 -22.11 -28.34 23.48
N CYS A 28 -21.37 -27.69 24.38
CA CYS A 28 -21.12 -28.26 25.71
C CYS A 28 -21.52 -27.24 26.77
N SER A 29 -22.68 -27.55 27.37
CA SER A 29 -23.11 -26.99 28.66
C SER A 29 -22.38 -27.73 29.77
N GLY A 30 -21.78 -27.01 30.68
CA GLY A 30 -21.23 -27.52 31.92
C GLY A 30 -21.56 -26.58 33.06
N ARG A 31 -22.59 -26.95 33.82
CA ARG A 31 -23.07 -26.29 35.05
C ARG A 31 -22.42 -27.01 36.23
N GLY A 32 -21.92 -26.25 37.20
CA GLY A 32 -21.38 -26.81 38.44
C GLY A 32 -21.36 -25.77 39.54
N ASP A 33 -22.34 -25.89 40.43
CA ASP A 33 -22.49 -25.16 41.70
C ASP A 33 -21.47 -25.62 42.76
N GLY A 34 -21.13 -24.72 43.69
CA GLY A 34 -20.91 -25.20 45.04
C GLY A 34 -19.78 -24.59 45.88
N ALA A 35 -20.19 -23.75 46.83
CA ALA A 35 -19.74 -23.64 48.24
C ALA A 35 -18.35 -23.08 48.64
N GLU A 36 -18.38 -21.92 49.16
CA GLU A 36 -18.11 -21.44 50.57
C GLU A 36 -16.86 -21.93 51.32
N ARG A 37 -16.20 -20.88 51.93
CA ARG A 37 -15.39 -20.80 53.15
C ARG A 37 -13.94 -21.31 53.09
N ASP A 38 -12.95 -20.49 53.38
CA ASP A 38 -12.58 -20.07 54.71
C ASP A 38 -11.48 -19.01 54.71
N SER A 39 -11.51 -18.17 55.74
CA SER A 39 -10.57 -17.15 56.09
C SER A 39 -9.21 -17.71 56.48
N ALA A 40 -8.10 -17.14 55.97
CA ALA A 40 -6.86 -17.14 56.71
C ALA A 40 -6.01 -15.92 56.29
N THR A 41 -5.89 -14.99 57.22
CA THR A 41 -4.97 -13.85 57.25
C THR A 41 -3.53 -14.33 57.16
N ARG A 42 -2.77 -13.81 56.21
CA ARG A 42 -1.31 -13.70 56.29
C ARG A 42 -0.80 -12.45 55.61
N THR A 43 -0.35 -11.56 56.44
CA THR A 43 0.55 -10.45 56.16
C THR A 43 1.84 -10.96 55.48
N GLY A 44 2.28 -10.28 54.45
CA GLY A 44 3.68 -10.40 54.02
C GLY A 44 3.92 -10.06 52.55
N ALA A 45 4.74 -9.02 52.40
CA ALA A 45 5.54 -8.68 51.25
C ALA A 45 4.82 -7.97 50.07
N LEU A 46 5.07 -6.68 50.06
CA LEU A 46 5.02 -5.84 48.88
C LEU A 46 5.94 -6.43 47.79
N ALA A 47 5.37 -7.08 46.81
CA ALA A 47 6.04 -7.36 45.56
C ALA A 47 5.54 -6.34 44.55
N ASP A 48 6.43 -5.44 44.22
CA ASP A 48 6.34 -4.46 43.16
C ASP A 48 6.05 -5.20 41.83
N THR A 49 4.78 -5.35 41.47
CA THR A 49 4.43 -5.72 40.12
C THR A 49 4.45 -4.44 39.30
N ALA A 50 5.63 -4.09 38.83
CA ALA A 50 5.79 -3.18 37.73
C ALA A 50 4.91 -3.69 36.57
N ALA A 51 3.80 -3.01 36.38
CA ALA A 51 2.98 -3.17 35.18
C ALA A 51 3.88 -2.88 33.97
N LEU A 52 4.31 -3.94 33.31
CA LEU A 52 4.86 -3.85 31.97
C LEU A 52 3.73 -3.35 31.07
N SER A 53 3.57 -2.04 31.02
CA SER A 53 2.94 -1.38 29.88
C SER A 53 3.77 -1.78 28.66
N ALA A 54 3.35 -2.83 27.98
CA ALA A 54 3.80 -3.11 26.64
C ALA A 54 3.24 -1.99 25.76
N THR A 55 3.91 -0.84 25.77
CA THR A 55 3.96 0.01 24.60
C THR A 55 4.55 -0.88 23.53
N ALA A 56 3.69 -1.37 22.64
CA ALA A 56 4.10 -1.82 21.32
C ALA A 56 4.71 -0.60 20.62
N GLY A 57 5.91 -0.22 21.05
CA GLY A 57 6.77 0.67 20.31
C GLY A 57 7.03 -0.04 19.01
N PHE A 58 6.56 0.52 17.92
CA PHE A 58 7.09 0.23 16.60
C PHE A 58 8.61 0.28 16.75
N VAL A 59 9.25 -0.87 16.74
CA VAL A 59 10.68 -0.98 16.54
C VAL A 59 10.87 -0.54 15.10
N GLU A 60 11.07 0.77 14.88
CA GLU A 60 11.58 1.27 13.63
C GLU A 60 12.88 0.51 13.38
N THR A 61 12.82 -0.46 12.48
CA THR A 61 14.02 -1.22 12.15
C THR A 61 15.01 -0.22 11.57
N SER A 62 16.08 0.01 12.29
CA SER A 62 17.16 0.97 11.98
C SER A 62 17.62 0.88 10.51
N ALA A 63 17.42 -0.27 9.87
CA ALA A 63 17.74 -0.52 8.46
C ALA A 63 16.91 0.31 7.46
N ALA A 64 15.65 0.67 7.79
CA ALA A 64 14.79 1.44 6.89
C ALA A 64 15.24 2.89 6.71
N PHE A 65 16.02 3.43 7.65
CA PHE A 65 16.48 4.81 7.63
C PHE A 65 17.98 4.98 7.37
N THR A 66 18.65 3.96 6.84
CA THR A 66 19.97 4.16 6.22
C THR A 66 19.81 4.97 4.93
N ASP A 67 20.81 5.74 4.57
CA ASP A 67 20.81 6.53 3.32
C ASP A 67 20.52 5.66 2.09
N ALA A 68 21.12 4.46 2.02
CA ALA A 68 20.87 3.48 0.97
C ALA A 68 19.44 2.93 0.99
N GLY A 69 18.89 2.65 2.18
CA GLY A 69 17.51 2.18 2.35
C GLY A 69 16.48 3.25 1.99
N ILE A 70 16.73 4.51 2.37
CA ILE A 70 15.87 5.64 2.01
C ILE A 70 15.78 5.79 0.49
N LEU A 71 16.91 5.80 -0.21
CA LEU A 71 16.92 5.95 -1.66
C LEU A 71 16.26 4.76 -2.34
N ALA A 72 16.52 3.52 -1.88
CA ALA A 72 15.88 2.32 -2.41
C ALA A 72 14.35 2.37 -2.31
N MET A 73 13.80 2.73 -1.14
CA MET A 73 12.36 2.81 -0.94
C MET A 73 11.71 3.95 -1.72
N LEU A 74 12.40 5.09 -1.88
CA LEU A 74 11.89 6.18 -2.72
C LEU A 74 11.93 5.82 -4.21
N ASP A 75 12.92 5.03 -4.67
CA ASP A 75 12.93 4.51 -6.05
C ASP A 75 11.81 3.50 -6.27
N GLU A 76 11.59 2.57 -5.35
CA GLU A 76 10.49 1.61 -5.41
C GLU A 76 9.12 2.30 -5.47
N ALA A 77 8.89 3.30 -4.62
CA ALA A 77 7.68 4.11 -4.64
C ALA A 77 7.46 4.77 -6.01
N ASN A 78 8.48 5.45 -6.54
CA ASN A 78 8.41 6.08 -7.86
C ASN A 78 8.16 5.05 -8.98
N GLN A 79 8.71 3.84 -8.88
CA GLN A 79 8.48 2.77 -9.84
C GLN A 79 7.05 2.22 -9.75
N SER A 80 6.53 2.04 -8.54
CA SER A 80 5.15 1.60 -8.30
C SER A 80 4.14 2.59 -8.87
N ASP A 81 4.29 3.89 -8.56
CA ASP A 81 3.44 4.96 -9.08
C ASP A 81 3.47 5.03 -10.62
N SER A 82 4.65 4.84 -11.23
CA SER A 82 4.76 4.75 -12.69
C SER A 82 4.01 3.53 -13.26
N SER A 83 4.02 2.41 -12.55
CA SER A 83 3.31 1.18 -12.94
C SER A 83 1.80 1.34 -12.78
N ALA A 84 1.33 1.96 -11.70
CA ALA A 84 -0.07 2.31 -11.49
C ALA A 84 -0.58 3.28 -12.56
N ALA A 85 0.21 4.29 -12.89
CA ALA A 85 -0.09 5.25 -13.95
C ALA A 85 -0.20 4.58 -15.33
N ALA A 86 0.67 3.61 -15.64
CA ALA A 86 0.58 2.85 -16.89
C ALA A 86 -0.74 2.08 -17.01
N LEU A 87 -1.18 1.43 -15.92
CA LEU A 87 -2.48 0.77 -15.85
C LEU A 87 -3.64 1.77 -16.05
N ALA A 88 -3.52 2.97 -15.48
CA ALA A 88 -4.55 4.00 -15.61
C ALA A 88 -4.62 4.60 -17.02
N ILE A 89 -3.50 4.77 -17.71
CA ILE A 89 -3.49 5.19 -19.11
C ILE A 89 -4.22 4.17 -20.00
N GLU A 90 -4.06 2.87 -19.72
CA GLU A 90 -4.72 1.79 -20.43
C GLU A 90 -6.21 1.69 -20.12
N LYS A 91 -6.55 1.53 -18.82
CA LYS A 91 -7.88 1.09 -18.36
C LYS A 91 -8.85 2.22 -18.00
N ALA A 92 -8.37 3.42 -17.65
CA ALA A 92 -9.25 4.52 -17.28
C ALA A 92 -10.10 5.01 -18.43
N THR A 93 -11.26 5.56 -18.14
CA THR A 93 -12.20 6.11 -19.14
C THR A 93 -12.41 7.61 -18.99
N ASP A 94 -12.24 8.18 -17.80
CA ASP A 94 -12.29 9.63 -17.59
C ASP A 94 -11.01 10.28 -18.14
N ALA A 95 -11.18 11.27 -19.01
CA ALA A 95 -10.06 11.96 -19.66
C ALA A 95 -9.13 12.69 -18.68
N GLU A 96 -9.67 13.19 -17.56
CA GLU A 96 -8.86 13.87 -16.54
C GLU A 96 -8.06 12.85 -15.70
N VAL A 97 -8.59 11.63 -15.49
CA VAL A 97 -7.87 10.55 -14.85
C VAL A 97 -6.70 10.11 -15.73
N LYS A 98 -6.92 9.93 -17.05
CA LYS A 98 -5.82 9.65 -18.00
C LYS A 98 -4.75 10.74 -18.02
N ALA A 99 -5.17 12.01 -18.02
CA ALA A 99 -4.25 13.13 -17.99
C ALA A 99 -3.44 13.19 -16.68
N PHE A 100 -4.08 12.87 -15.56
CA PHE A 100 -3.41 12.75 -14.26
C PHE A 100 -2.39 11.61 -14.28
N ALA A 101 -2.75 10.43 -14.76
CA ALA A 101 -1.84 9.29 -14.89
C ALA A 101 -0.63 9.60 -15.78
N ALA A 102 -0.82 10.31 -16.89
CA ALA A 102 0.29 10.74 -17.76
C ALA A 102 1.25 11.70 -17.04
N ALA A 103 0.73 12.64 -16.25
CA ALA A 103 1.54 13.55 -15.44
C ALA A 103 2.30 12.79 -14.33
N MET A 104 1.65 11.83 -13.66
CA MET A 104 2.26 10.94 -12.68
C MET A 104 3.47 10.22 -13.25
N MET A 105 3.29 9.56 -14.39
CA MET A 105 4.38 8.83 -15.07
C MET A 105 5.57 9.73 -15.38
N GLN A 106 5.32 10.93 -15.89
CA GLN A 106 6.39 11.89 -16.22
C GLN A 106 7.15 12.36 -14.99
N ASP A 107 6.41 12.77 -13.95
CA ASP A 107 7.00 13.34 -12.74
C ASP A 107 7.79 12.27 -11.95
N HIS A 108 7.23 11.05 -11.78
CA HIS A 108 7.91 9.95 -11.09
C HIS A 108 9.13 9.43 -11.84
N HIS A 109 9.09 9.39 -13.18
CA HIS A 109 10.29 9.11 -13.96
C HIS A 109 11.39 10.14 -13.73
N ALA A 110 11.05 11.43 -13.70
CA ALA A 110 12.02 12.48 -13.42
C ALA A 110 12.61 12.41 -12.00
N LEU A 111 11.80 12.03 -11.01
CA LEU A 111 12.26 11.78 -9.63
C LEU A 111 13.21 10.57 -9.57
N ARG A 112 12.91 9.48 -10.26
CA ARG A 112 13.80 8.31 -10.34
C ARG A 112 15.17 8.67 -10.91
N VAL A 113 15.20 9.35 -12.05
CA VAL A 113 16.48 9.79 -12.66
C VAL A 113 17.34 10.60 -11.69
N LYS A 114 16.72 11.49 -10.91
CA LYS A 114 17.42 12.26 -9.88
C LYS A 114 17.92 11.39 -8.71
N GLY A 115 17.11 10.43 -8.27
CA GLY A 115 17.50 9.47 -7.23
C GLY A 115 18.70 8.62 -7.66
N GLU A 116 18.65 8.04 -8.86
CA GLU A 116 19.74 7.25 -9.46
C GLU A 116 21.04 8.08 -9.64
N GLN A 117 20.93 9.35 -9.98
CA GLN A 117 22.08 10.24 -10.04
C GLN A 117 22.68 10.45 -8.65
N LEU A 118 21.85 10.73 -7.66
CA LEU A 118 22.29 10.95 -6.28
C LEU A 118 22.98 9.69 -5.69
N GLU A 119 22.46 8.49 -5.98
CA GLU A 119 23.09 7.22 -5.60
C GLU A 119 24.51 7.09 -6.11
N LYS A 120 24.72 7.43 -7.40
CA LYS A 120 26.05 7.42 -8.03
C LYS A 120 26.98 8.47 -7.40
N GLU A 121 26.49 9.69 -7.17
CA GLU A 121 27.25 10.77 -6.54
C GLU A 121 27.71 10.42 -5.13
N LEU A 122 26.85 9.73 -4.37
CA LEU A 122 27.11 9.28 -3.00
C LEU A 122 27.83 7.94 -2.92
N SER A 123 28.04 7.27 -4.05
CA SER A 123 28.60 5.90 -4.12
C SER A 123 27.80 4.91 -3.25
N LEU A 124 26.49 5.08 -3.19
CA LEU A 124 25.59 4.20 -2.47
C LEU A 124 25.09 3.08 -3.40
N THR A 125 24.92 1.89 -2.83
CA THR A 125 24.20 0.80 -3.48
C THR A 125 22.85 0.67 -2.78
N PRO A 126 21.74 1.07 -3.42
CA PRO A 126 20.41 0.98 -2.84
C PRO A 126 20.07 -0.46 -2.46
N GLN A 127 19.48 -0.65 -1.30
CA GLN A 127 19.02 -1.94 -0.82
C GLN A 127 17.76 -1.76 0.02
N LEU A 128 16.67 -2.38 -0.44
CA LEU A 128 15.42 -2.40 0.31
C LEU A 128 15.62 -3.07 1.67
N PRO A 129 15.09 -2.51 2.75
CA PRO A 129 15.13 -3.14 4.06
C PRO A 129 14.20 -4.36 4.08
N ALA A 130 14.53 -5.36 4.92
CA ALA A 130 13.69 -6.55 5.08
C ALA A 130 12.27 -6.23 5.60
N ALA A 131 12.11 -5.12 6.32
CA ALA A 131 10.82 -4.59 6.76
C ALA A 131 10.62 -3.22 6.12
N ASP A 132 10.12 -3.21 4.89
CA ASP A 132 9.79 -2.00 4.17
C ASP A 132 8.42 -1.46 4.60
N PRO A 133 8.35 -0.26 5.17
CA PRO A 133 7.08 0.33 5.62
C PRO A 133 6.17 0.76 4.47
N LEU A 134 6.66 0.92 3.25
CA LEU A 134 5.87 1.31 2.07
C LEU A 134 5.29 0.11 1.33
N ALA A 135 5.98 -1.04 1.32
CA ALA A 135 5.59 -2.21 0.56
C ALA A 135 4.11 -2.59 0.70
N PRO A 136 3.47 -2.61 1.90
CA PRO A 136 2.06 -2.96 2.00
C PRO A 136 1.12 -2.04 1.22
N ALA A 137 1.40 -0.73 1.16
CA ALA A 137 0.58 0.22 0.43
C ALA A 137 0.80 0.13 -1.09
N LEU A 138 2.06 -0.03 -1.51
CA LEU A 138 2.44 -0.15 -2.92
C LEU A 138 1.90 -1.44 -3.53
N ASP A 139 2.05 -2.58 -2.84
CA ASP A 139 1.56 -3.88 -3.29
C ASP A 139 0.03 -3.90 -3.38
N ASP A 140 -0.68 -3.39 -2.35
CA ASP A 140 -2.14 -3.32 -2.32
C ASP A 140 -2.69 -2.47 -3.47
N GLU A 141 -2.02 -1.37 -3.81
CA GLU A 141 -2.38 -0.55 -4.97
C GLU A 141 -2.28 -1.33 -6.28
N ILE A 142 -1.13 -1.90 -6.57
CA ILE A 142 -0.88 -2.59 -7.84
C ILE A 142 -1.78 -3.83 -7.98
N VAL A 143 -1.96 -4.61 -6.90
CA VAL A 143 -2.86 -5.77 -6.90
C VAL A 143 -4.30 -5.35 -7.17
N ALA A 144 -4.79 -4.32 -6.48
CA ALA A 144 -6.15 -3.81 -6.66
C ALA A 144 -6.38 -3.27 -8.07
N LEU A 145 -5.45 -2.49 -8.63
CA LEU A 145 -5.57 -1.91 -9.96
C LEU A 145 -5.49 -2.96 -11.09
N ARG A 146 -4.68 -4.00 -10.92
CA ARG A 146 -4.64 -5.12 -11.87
C ARG A 146 -5.95 -5.89 -11.88
N ALA A 147 -6.56 -6.11 -10.70
CA ALA A 147 -7.82 -6.81 -10.55
C ALA A 147 -9.03 -5.98 -11.01
N ALA A 148 -8.95 -4.65 -10.98
CA ALA A 148 -10.02 -3.77 -11.43
C ALA A 148 -10.27 -3.91 -12.93
N GLY A 149 -11.55 -4.03 -13.32
CA GLY A 149 -11.99 -3.93 -14.72
C GLY A 149 -11.86 -2.50 -15.24
N GLU A 150 -11.90 -2.33 -16.56
CA GLU A 150 -11.91 -1.01 -17.21
C GLU A 150 -13.17 -0.20 -16.86
N GLY A 151 -13.12 1.10 -17.07
CA GLY A 151 -14.27 1.99 -16.96
C GLY A 151 -14.32 2.82 -15.69
N PRO A 152 -15.49 3.43 -15.37
CA PRO A 152 -15.62 4.35 -14.24
C PRO A 152 -15.30 3.74 -12.86
N GLY A 153 -15.40 2.41 -12.73
CA GLY A 153 -14.97 1.68 -11.54
C GLY A 153 -13.45 1.74 -11.36
N PHE A 154 -12.71 1.56 -12.47
CA PHE A 154 -11.26 1.69 -12.48
C PHE A 154 -10.84 3.13 -12.15
N ASP A 155 -11.48 4.14 -12.76
CA ASP A 155 -11.18 5.55 -12.53
C ASP A 155 -11.23 5.89 -11.03
N ARG A 156 -12.28 5.44 -10.33
CA ARG A 156 -12.43 5.63 -8.87
C ARG A 156 -11.41 4.85 -8.07
N ALA A 157 -11.13 3.60 -8.45
CA ALA A 157 -10.13 2.77 -7.79
C ALA A 157 -8.74 3.41 -7.87
N TYR A 158 -8.33 3.84 -9.06
CA TYR A 158 -7.04 4.49 -9.28
C TYR A 158 -6.86 5.73 -8.40
N VAL A 159 -7.74 6.73 -8.52
CA VAL A 159 -7.60 7.95 -7.72
C VAL A 159 -7.75 7.72 -6.22
N GLY A 160 -8.51 6.69 -5.83
CA GLY A 160 -8.63 6.27 -4.43
C GLY A 160 -7.34 5.69 -3.87
N LYS A 161 -6.68 4.82 -4.64
CA LYS A 161 -5.39 4.22 -4.28
C LYS A 161 -4.28 5.26 -4.25
N GLU A 162 -4.16 6.09 -5.27
CA GLU A 162 -3.19 7.19 -5.32
C GLU A 162 -3.29 8.13 -4.10
N THR A 163 -4.50 8.35 -3.57
CA THR A 163 -4.68 9.13 -2.34
C THR A 163 -4.01 8.45 -1.13
N ILE A 164 -4.11 7.13 -1.02
CA ILE A 164 -3.57 6.36 0.10
C ILE A 164 -2.05 6.23 -0.03
N THR A 165 -1.59 5.85 -1.21
CA THR A 165 -0.18 5.59 -1.50
C THR A 165 0.64 6.88 -1.35
N HIS A 166 0.20 7.99 -1.94
CA HIS A 166 0.89 9.27 -1.80
C HIS A 166 0.95 9.77 -0.36
N GLN A 167 -0.10 9.54 0.45
CA GLN A 167 -0.03 9.87 1.88
C GLN A 167 1.03 9.03 2.59
N ALA A 168 1.09 7.72 2.34
CA ALA A 168 2.09 6.84 2.93
C ALA A 168 3.52 7.23 2.54
N ILE A 169 3.75 7.55 1.25
CA ILE A 169 5.06 8.01 0.74
C ILE A 169 5.46 9.34 1.41
N MET A 170 4.53 10.29 1.54
CA MET A 170 4.81 11.57 2.20
C MET A 170 5.15 11.40 3.68
N ASP A 171 4.44 10.53 4.40
CA ASP A 171 4.71 10.24 5.81
C ASP A 171 6.08 9.55 5.97
N PHE A 172 6.43 8.66 5.06
CA PHE A 172 7.77 8.07 5.01
C PHE A 172 8.85 9.13 4.71
N ALA A 173 8.66 9.93 3.66
CA ALA A 173 9.61 10.96 3.25
C ALA A 173 9.91 11.96 4.40
N GLU A 174 8.88 12.34 5.16
CA GLU A 174 9.06 13.20 6.33
C GLU A 174 9.92 12.54 7.43
N ARG A 175 9.68 11.26 7.73
CA ARG A 175 10.51 10.51 8.69
C ARG A 175 11.94 10.35 8.18
N ALA A 176 12.11 9.95 6.93
CA ALA A 176 13.40 9.78 6.28
C ALA A 176 14.22 11.07 6.30
N ARG A 177 13.58 12.20 5.98
CA ARG A 177 14.22 13.54 6.03
C ARG A 177 14.76 13.90 7.40
N ARG A 178 14.03 13.53 8.46
CA ARG A 178 14.49 13.77 9.85
C ARG A 178 15.62 12.83 10.26
N SER A 179 15.63 11.61 9.75
CA SER A 179 16.56 10.55 10.16
C SER A 179 17.90 10.63 9.43
N THR A 180 17.93 10.99 8.14
CA THR A 180 19.19 11.04 7.40
C THR A 180 20.08 12.20 7.84
N PRO A 181 21.37 11.97 8.14
CA PRO A 181 22.34 13.04 8.34
C PRO A 181 22.78 13.70 7.02
N ASN A 182 22.53 13.04 5.87
CA ASN A 182 23.03 13.45 4.57
C ASN A 182 22.26 14.66 4.01
N PRO A 183 22.91 15.82 3.77
CA PRO A 183 22.23 17.01 3.29
C PRO A 183 21.71 16.88 1.85
N GLN A 184 22.35 16.06 1.00
CA GLN A 184 21.93 15.86 -0.39
C GLN A 184 20.65 15.01 -0.46
N ILE A 185 20.53 13.99 0.40
CA ILE A 185 19.28 13.19 0.51
C ILE A 185 18.15 14.06 1.06
N ARG A 186 18.41 14.89 2.07
CA ARG A 186 17.41 15.87 2.52
C ARG A 186 16.96 16.81 1.42
N ALA A 187 17.88 17.33 0.63
CA ALA A 187 17.57 18.21 -0.49
C ALA A 187 16.75 17.49 -1.57
N TYR A 188 17.05 16.22 -1.86
CA TYR A 188 16.25 15.39 -2.76
C TYR A 188 14.81 15.21 -2.26
N ILE A 189 14.63 14.85 -0.98
CA ILE A 189 13.30 14.73 -0.37
C ILE A 189 12.55 16.07 -0.40
N ASP A 190 13.23 17.19 -0.14
CA ASP A 190 12.65 18.54 -0.20
C ASP A 190 12.20 18.92 -1.62
N GLN A 191 12.86 18.41 -2.66
CA GLN A 191 12.45 18.62 -4.06
C GLN A 191 11.27 17.75 -4.47
N MET A 192 11.17 16.49 -3.98
CA MET A 192 10.08 15.59 -4.32
C MET A 192 8.78 15.92 -3.56
N THR A 193 8.87 16.39 -2.32
CA THR A 193 7.71 16.67 -1.47
C THR A 193 6.65 17.57 -2.14
N PRO A 194 6.97 18.70 -2.80
CA PRO A 194 5.96 19.51 -3.48
C PRO A 194 5.33 18.80 -4.69
N VAL A 195 6.03 17.86 -5.33
CA VAL A 195 5.48 17.03 -6.41
C VAL A 195 4.42 16.10 -5.83
N LEU A 196 4.76 15.35 -4.80
CA LEU A 196 3.83 14.42 -4.11
C LEU A 196 2.59 15.15 -3.58
N ARG A 197 2.75 16.33 -2.97
CA ARG A 197 1.62 17.14 -2.50
C ARG A 197 0.67 17.56 -3.62
N ARG A 198 1.23 17.93 -4.78
CA ARG A 198 0.44 18.28 -5.97
C ARG A 198 -0.34 17.08 -6.49
N HIS A 199 0.28 15.91 -6.54
CA HIS A 199 -0.36 14.66 -6.94
C HIS A 199 -1.48 14.29 -5.98
N LEU A 200 -1.25 14.29 -4.68
CA LEU A 200 -2.25 14.02 -3.66
C LEU A 200 -3.45 14.98 -3.76
N ALA A 201 -3.18 16.29 -3.92
CA ALA A 201 -4.25 17.28 -4.10
C ALA A 201 -5.08 17.02 -5.37
N ARG A 202 -4.44 16.61 -6.47
CA ARG A 202 -5.12 16.28 -7.73
C ARG A 202 -5.92 14.99 -7.60
N ALA A 203 -5.38 13.95 -6.97
CA ALA A 203 -6.08 12.69 -6.71
C ALA A 203 -7.33 12.93 -5.86
N LEU A 204 -7.23 13.72 -4.79
CA LEU A 204 -8.38 14.12 -3.96
C LEU A 204 -9.45 14.89 -4.74
N ALA A 205 -9.05 15.83 -5.60
CA ALA A 205 -9.99 16.58 -6.44
C ALA A 205 -10.73 15.65 -7.42
N LEU A 206 -10.02 14.73 -8.07
CA LEU A 206 -10.61 13.73 -8.96
C LEU A 206 -11.52 12.75 -8.21
N LYS A 207 -11.11 12.30 -7.02
CA LYS A 207 -11.92 11.43 -6.16
C LYS A 207 -13.25 12.08 -5.81
N ASN A 208 -13.24 13.37 -5.44
CA ASN A 208 -14.45 14.14 -5.15
C ASN A 208 -15.33 14.31 -6.38
N LYS A 209 -14.75 14.58 -7.55
CA LYS A 209 -15.47 14.70 -8.84
C LYS A 209 -16.16 13.41 -9.24
N LEU A 210 -15.47 12.27 -9.11
CA LEU A 210 -15.98 10.97 -9.54
C LEU A 210 -17.02 10.38 -8.57
N GLY A 211 -17.09 10.88 -7.35
CA GLY A 211 -18.01 10.42 -6.33
C GLY A 211 -17.68 9.04 -5.75
N PRO A 212 -18.50 8.52 -4.82
CA PRO A 212 -18.29 7.21 -4.22
C PRO A 212 -18.43 6.08 -5.25
N ALA A 213 -17.87 4.92 -4.95
CA ALA A 213 -18.18 3.70 -5.68
C ALA A 213 -19.68 3.39 -5.52
N ALA A 214 -20.34 3.08 -6.62
CA ALA A 214 -21.75 2.69 -6.62
C ALA A 214 -21.94 1.31 -6.01
#